data_c3e3d86c72de441cff6761de89239b53
#
_entry.id   c3e3d86c72de441cff6761de89239b53
#
_cell.length_a   1.000
_cell.length_b   1.000
_cell.length_c   1.000
_cell.angle_alpha   90.00
_cell.angle_beta   90.00
_cell.angle_gamma   90.00
#
_symmetry.space_group_name_H-M   'P 1'
#
loop_
_entity.id
_entity.type
_entity.pdbx_description
1 polymer ?
#
loop_
_entity_poly.entity_id
_entity_poly.type
_entity_poly.pdbx_seq_one_letter_code
_entity_poly.pdbx_strand_id
1 'polypeptide(L)'
;MTGLVRAPHHIIYIPGLGDTKTRGQELAVRLWRTYGIIGHCHAVIWSNGESFEDKLNSVLQDIDEHLAAGHIVSLMGASAGASMALHAYAARKDKINGVVLVCGELTDAKKINPSFFEKNPAFQASMERLPETLALLAPEDRQRIMSLHPLYDETVNIKDTYLDGARMYTSISFGHAFTIGLTLTIDFYIPMWFLLSRLRKNH
;
A
#
# COMPACT_ATOMS: atom_id res chain seq x y z
N MET A 1 34.29 -16.04 9.34
CA MET A 1 32.79 -16.00 9.46
C MET A 1 32.30 -14.82 8.62
N THR A 2 31.95 -15.07 7.37
CA THR A 2 31.33 -14.08 6.49
C THR A 2 29.88 -13.92 6.95
N GLY A 3 29.60 -12.88 7.71
CA GLY A 3 28.24 -12.52 8.07
C GLY A 3 27.43 -12.34 6.79
N LEU A 4 26.41 -13.15 6.57
CA LEU A 4 25.44 -12.96 5.50
C LEU A 4 24.85 -11.55 5.64
N VAL A 5 25.31 -10.63 4.80
CA VAL A 5 24.70 -9.29 4.70
C VAL A 5 23.28 -9.51 4.17
N ARG A 6 22.31 -9.35 5.05
CA ARG A 6 20.91 -9.47 4.66
C ARG A 6 20.57 -8.38 3.65
N ALA A 7 19.91 -8.75 2.54
CA ALA A 7 19.48 -7.80 1.53
C ALA A 7 18.65 -6.65 2.15
N PRO A 8 18.88 -5.39 1.75
CA PRO A 8 18.10 -4.26 2.25
C PRO A 8 16.63 -4.46 2.00
N HIS A 9 15.78 -4.15 2.99
CA HIS A 9 14.33 -4.23 2.85
C HIS A 9 13.77 -2.83 2.57
N HIS A 10 13.20 -2.66 1.38
CA HIS A 10 12.54 -1.45 0.92
C HIS A 10 11.02 -1.58 1.05
N ILE A 11 10.39 -0.55 1.58
CA ILE A 11 8.93 -0.41 1.56
C ILE A 11 8.60 0.79 0.67
N ILE A 12 7.94 0.54 -0.44
CA ILE A 12 7.42 1.58 -1.32
C ILE A 12 6.04 1.99 -0.77
N TYR A 13 5.95 3.22 -0.30
CA TYR A 13 4.73 3.81 0.21
C TYR A 13 4.02 4.60 -0.90
N ILE A 14 2.75 4.30 -1.13
CA ILE A 14 1.91 4.91 -2.15
C ILE A 14 0.80 5.71 -1.43
N PRO A 15 0.84 7.06 -1.46
CA PRO A 15 -0.16 7.91 -0.82
C PRO A 15 -1.52 7.87 -1.53
N GLY A 16 -2.56 8.39 -0.84
CA GLY A 16 -3.92 8.55 -1.37
C GLY A 16 -4.10 9.80 -2.22
N LEU A 17 -5.35 10.29 -2.32
CA LEU A 17 -5.71 11.46 -3.15
C LEU A 17 -5.14 12.80 -2.66
N GLY A 18 -4.52 12.87 -1.49
CA GLY A 18 -3.79 14.05 -1.00
C GLY A 18 -2.37 14.19 -1.54
N ASP A 19 -2.12 13.73 -2.74
CA ASP A 19 -0.84 13.52 -3.43
C ASP A 19 0.01 14.78 -3.66
N THR A 20 -0.61 15.96 -3.67
CA THR A 20 0.10 17.25 -3.85
C THR A 20 0.79 17.75 -2.58
N LYS A 21 0.58 17.11 -1.42
CA LYS A 21 1.12 17.49 -0.10
C LYS A 21 1.82 16.31 0.58
N THR A 22 2.74 15.65 -0.11
CA THR A 22 3.41 14.42 0.37
C THR A 22 4.57 14.66 1.33
N ARG A 23 5.10 15.89 1.46
CA ARG A 23 6.32 16.18 2.25
C ARG A 23 6.31 15.61 3.67
N GLY A 24 5.17 15.70 4.37
CA GLY A 24 5.04 15.14 5.73
C GLY A 24 5.11 13.61 5.72
N GLN A 25 4.49 12.98 4.74
CA GLN A 25 4.49 11.53 4.57
C GLN A 25 5.88 11.05 4.15
N GLU A 26 6.56 11.74 3.24
CA GLU A 26 7.96 11.47 2.84
C GLU A 26 8.90 11.51 4.04
N LEU A 27 8.76 12.52 4.90
CA LEU A 27 9.58 12.62 6.12
C LEU A 27 9.29 11.45 7.07
N ALA A 28 8.03 11.11 7.31
CA ALA A 28 7.64 9.99 8.15
C ALA A 28 8.23 8.66 7.63
N VAL A 29 8.12 8.41 6.33
CA VAL A 29 8.64 7.20 5.68
C VAL A 29 10.18 7.12 5.76
N ARG A 30 10.89 8.24 5.66
CA ARG A 30 12.37 8.29 5.83
C ARG A 30 12.81 7.91 7.25
N LEU A 31 12.00 8.19 8.26
CA LEU A 31 12.29 7.84 9.65
C LEU A 31 12.29 6.33 9.90
N TRP A 32 11.69 5.52 9.02
CA TRP A 32 11.68 4.05 9.13
C TRP A 32 13.07 3.44 9.06
N ARG A 33 14.04 4.21 8.56
CA ARG A 33 15.45 3.82 8.55
C ARG A 33 16.00 3.51 9.94
N THR A 34 15.46 4.12 10.98
CA THR A 34 15.82 3.85 12.37
C THR A 34 15.46 2.41 12.79
N TYR A 35 14.56 1.76 12.08
CA TYR A 35 14.16 0.36 12.28
C TYR A 35 14.81 -0.62 11.29
N GLY A 36 15.82 -0.15 10.53
CA GLY A 36 16.50 -0.98 9.55
C GLY A 36 15.73 -1.21 8.24
N ILE A 37 14.69 -0.40 7.98
CA ILE A 37 13.87 -0.44 6.78
C ILE A 37 14.08 0.85 5.99
N ILE A 38 14.20 0.73 4.68
CA ILE A 38 14.32 1.88 3.79
C ILE A 38 12.93 2.18 3.24
N GLY A 39 12.31 3.25 3.76
CA GLY A 39 11.04 3.74 3.23
C GLY A 39 11.28 4.64 2.02
N HIS A 40 10.49 4.44 0.98
CA HIS A 40 10.44 5.25 -0.23
C HIS A 40 9.00 5.68 -0.49
N CYS A 41 8.75 6.97 -0.70
CA CYS A 41 7.43 7.48 -1.04
C CYS A 41 7.32 7.63 -2.56
N HIS A 42 6.49 6.80 -3.20
CA HIS A 42 6.12 6.92 -4.61
C HIS A 42 4.82 7.71 -4.72
N ALA A 43 4.92 9.00 -4.98
CA ALA A 43 3.76 9.87 -5.12
C ALA A 43 3.06 9.64 -6.46
N VAL A 44 1.86 9.06 -6.41
CA VAL A 44 0.96 8.96 -7.57
C VAL A 44 0.14 10.25 -7.64
N ILE A 45 0.36 11.10 -8.64
CA ILE A 45 -0.43 12.32 -8.83
C ILE A 45 -1.72 11.95 -9.58
N TRP A 46 -2.79 11.71 -8.83
CA TRP A 46 -4.04 11.21 -9.39
C TRP A 46 -4.77 12.20 -10.31
N SER A 47 -4.57 13.49 -10.11
CA SER A 47 -5.30 14.59 -10.78
C SER A 47 -4.57 15.20 -11.97
N ASN A 48 -3.40 14.69 -12.40
CA ASN A 48 -2.58 15.29 -13.46
C ASN A 48 -2.99 14.89 -14.89
N GLY A 49 -4.07 14.12 -15.06
CA GLY A 49 -4.59 13.72 -16.37
C GLY A 49 -3.89 12.52 -17.01
N GLU A 50 -2.84 11.98 -16.44
CA GLU A 50 -2.22 10.72 -16.89
C GLU A 50 -3.16 9.55 -16.70
N SER A 51 -3.05 8.54 -17.57
CA SER A 51 -3.86 7.33 -17.46
C SER A 51 -3.52 6.51 -16.22
N PHE A 52 -4.43 5.64 -15.81
CA PHE A 52 -4.17 4.68 -14.74
C PHE A 52 -2.99 3.76 -15.10
N GLU A 53 -2.90 3.34 -16.36
CA GLU A 53 -1.84 2.49 -16.86
C GLU A 53 -0.47 3.14 -16.74
N ASP A 54 -0.34 4.41 -17.10
CA ASP A 54 0.93 5.14 -16.99
C ASP A 54 1.39 5.23 -15.53
N LYS A 55 0.44 5.52 -14.63
CA LYS A 55 0.72 5.56 -13.18
C LYS A 55 1.11 4.20 -12.63
N LEU A 56 0.41 3.13 -13.01
CA LEU A 56 0.75 1.78 -12.61
C LEU A 56 2.14 1.39 -13.13
N ASN A 57 2.44 1.70 -14.40
CA ASN A 57 3.75 1.42 -14.99
C ASN A 57 4.87 2.15 -14.26
N SER A 58 4.65 3.40 -13.83
CA SER A 58 5.62 4.13 -13.01
C SER A 58 5.91 3.44 -11.67
N VAL A 59 4.87 2.95 -10.99
CA VAL A 59 5.02 2.19 -9.74
C VAL A 59 5.74 0.86 -10.00
N LEU A 60 5.40 0.16 -11.09
CA LEU A 60 6.04 -1.11 -11.45
C LEU A 60 7.52 -0.92 -11.79
N GLN A 61 7.87 0.17 -12.48
CA GLN A 61 9.27 0.50 -12.76
C GLN A 61 10.07 0.70 -11.47
N ASP A 62 9.56 1.46 -10.51
CA ASP A 62 10.19 1.69 -9.21
C ASP A 62 10.41 0.36 -8.45
N ILE A 63 9.40 -0.52 -8.46
CA ILE A 63 9.50 -1.87 -7.88
C ILE A 63 10.61 -2.67 -8.58
N ASP A 64 10.61 -2.71 -9.92
CA ASP A 64 11.55 -3.50 -10.70
C ASP A 64 12.99 -2.99 -10.54
N GLU A 65 13.22 -1.69 -10.40
CA GLU A 65 14.53 -1.09 -10.11
C GLU A 65 15.09 -1.59 -8.75
N HIS A 66 14.26 -1.57 -7.71
CA HIS A 66 14.67 -2.10 -6.40
C HIS A 66 14.93 -3.61 -6.43
N LEU A 67 14.09 -4.37 -7.12
CA LEU A 67 14.28 -5.82 -7.29
C LEU A 67 15.57 -6.14 -8.05
N ALA A 68 15.87 -5.40 -9.13
CA ALA A 68 17.10 -5.55 -9.91
C ALA A 68 18.37 -5.22 -9.09
N ALA A 69 18.26 -4.31 -8.13
CA ALA A 69 19.31 -4.00 -7.16
C ALA A 69 19.49 -5.08 -6.06
N GLY A 70 18.70 -6.15 -6.10
CA GLY A 70 18.76 -7.24 -5.11
C GLY A 70 18.08 -6.92 -3.78
N HIS A 71 17.23 -5.90 -3.74
CA HIS A 71 16.50 -5.51 -2.53
C HIS A 71 15.27 -6.40 -2.30
N ILE A 72 14.89 -6.56 -1.05
CA ILE A 72 13.59 -7.09 -0.68
C ILE A 72 12.57 -5.95 -0.78
N VAL A 73 11.49 -6.14 -1.53
CA VAL A 73 10.47 -5.10 -1.75
C VAL A 73 9.17 -5.50 -1.09
N SER A 74 8.58 -4.56 -0.36
CA SER A 74 7.20 -4.60 0.14
C SER A 74 6.47 -3.32 -0.25
N LEU A 75 5.14 -3.35 -0.25
CA LEU A 75 4.31 -2.20 -0.56
C LEU A 75 3.49 -1.76 0.64
N MET A 76 3.22 -0.47 0.73
CA MET A 76 2.23 0.10 1.64
C MET A 76 1.42 1.14 0.88
N GLY A 77 0.11 0.91 0.73
CA GLY A 77 -0.80 1.85 0.09
C GLY A 77 -1.77 2.45 1.08
N ALA A 78 -1.98 3.77 1.05
CA ALA A 78 -2.93 4.46 1.90
C ALA A 78 -4.11 5.02 1.10
N SER A 79 -5.35 4.83 1.59
CA SER A 79 -6.56 5.34 0.93
C SER A 79 -6.61 4.91 -0.55
N ALA A 80 -6.70 5.83 -1.51
CA ALA A 80 -6.64 5.53 -2.95
C ALA A 80 -5.34 4.80 -3.35
N GLY A 81 -4.21 5.03 -2.64
CA GLY A 81 -2.97 4.30 -2.87
C GLY A 81 -3.06 2.80 -2.56
N ALA A 82 -4.07 2.37 -1.79
CA ALA A 82 -4.30 0.95 -1.50
C ALA A 82 -4.69 0.17 -2.77
N SER A 83 -5.56 0.72 -3.62
CA SER A 83 -5.92 0.09 -4.90
C SER A 83 -4.70 -0.02 -5.82
N MET A 84 -3.89 1.04 -5.93
CA MET A 84 -2.65 1.02 -6.71
C MET A 84 -1.66 -0.03 -6.20
N ALA A 85 -1.50 -0.13 -4.88
CA ALA A 85 -0.64 -1.14 -4.27
C ALA A 85 -1.11 -2.57 -4.59
N LEU A 86 -2.42 -2.82 -4.64
CA LEU A 86 -2.98 -4.12 -5.03
C LEU A 86 -2.74 -4.45 -6.50
N HIS A 87 -2.90 -3.49 -7.41
CA HIS A 87 -2.59 -3.69 -8.83
C HIS A 87 -1.10 -4.00 -9.03
N ALA A 88 -0.23 -3.21 -8.41
CA ALA A 88 1.21 -3.42 -8.49
C ALA A 88 1.62 -4.77 -7.87
N TYR A 89 1.01 -5.13 -6.74
CA TYR A 89 1.22 -6.43 -6.11
C TYR A 89 0.79 -7.57 -7.03
N ALA A 90 -0.41 -7.55 -7.59
CA ALA A 90 -0.90 -8.60 -8.49
C ALA A 90 0.02 -8.80 -9.70
N ALA A 91 0.57 -7.70 -10.24
CA ALA A 91 1.51 -7.73 -11.37
C ALA A 91 2.89 -8.28 -11.01
N ARG A 92 3.30 -8.27 -9.73
CA ARG A 92 4.64 -8.69 -9.24
C ARG A 92 4.58 -9.58 -7.99
N LYS A 93 3.47 -10.28 -7.77
CA LYS A 93 3.17 -11.02 -6.54
C LYS A 93 4.23 -12.05 -6.13
N ASP A 94 4.90 -12.66 -7.09
CA ASP A 94 5.95 -13.66 -6.83
C ASP A 94 7.27 -13.04 -6.35
N LYS A 95 7.44 -11.72 -6.52
CA LYS A 95 8.67 -10.98 -6.19
C LYS A 95 8.51 -10.05 -4.98
N ILE A 96 7.27 -9.64 -4.66
CA ILE A 96 6.97 -8.74 -3.55
C ILE A 96 6.78 -9.55 -2.28
N ASN A 97 7.46 -9.16 -1.20
CA ASN A 97 7.42 -9.85 0.09
C ASN A 97 6.04 -9.76 0.78
N GLY A 98 5.37 -8.62 0.69
CA GLY A 98 4.04 -8.42 1.24
C GLY A 98 3.50 -7.01 1.03
N VAL A 99 2.23 -6.82 1.35
CA VAL A 99 1.50 -5.55 1.15
C VAL A 99 0.76 -5.16 2.41
N VAL A 100 0.77 -3.87 2.74
CA VAL A 100 -0.08 -3.28 3.78
C VAL A 100 -0.98 -2.23 3.13
N LEU A 101 -2.28 -2.34 3.37
CA LEU A 101 -3.31 -1.44 2.88
C LEU A 101 -3.86 -0.68 4.10
N VAL A 102 -3.77 0.65 4.08
CA VAL A 102 -4.18 1.50 5.19
C VAL A 102 -5.41 2.31 4.78
N CYS A 103 -6.55 2.06 5.42
CA CYS A 103 -7.81 2.77 5.19
C CYS A 103 -8.25 2.76 3.72
N GLY A 104 -7.99 1.69 2.97
CA GLY A 104 -8.33 1.57 1.55
C GLY A 104 -9.76 1.09 1.33
N GLU A 105 -10.49 1.65 0.35
CA GLU A 105 -11.69 1.02 -0.21
C GLU A 105 -11.26 -0.16 -1.09
N LEU A 106 -11.75 -1.37 -0.78
CA LEU A 106 -11.31 -2.61 -1.45
C LEU A 106 -12.46 -3.39 -2.11
N THR A 107 -13.67 -2.87 -2.09
CA THR A 107 -14.86 -3.63 -2.51
C THR A 107 -15.50 -3.14 -3.79
N ASP A 108 -16.07 -1.93 -3.82
CA ASP A 108 -16.90 -1.49 -4.95
C ASP A 108 -16.71 0.01 -5.22
N ALA A 109 -16.29 0.33 -6.44
CA ALA A 109 -16.20 1.71 -6.93
C ALA A 109 -17.48 2.52 -6.75
N LYS A 110 -18.67 1.88 -6.82
CA LYS A 110 -19.97 2.54 -6.68
C LYS A 110 -20.23 3.11 -5.28
N LYS A 111 -19.48 2.67 -4.27
CA LYS A 111 -19.59 3.16 -2.90
C LYS A 111 -18.79 4.44 -2.67
N ILE A 112 -17.89 4.78 -3.57
CA ILE A 112 -17.08 5.98 -3.50
C ILE A 112 -17.90 7.17 -4.02
N ASN A 113 -17.84 8.29 -3.29
CA ASN A 113 -18.49 9.51 -3.73
C ASN A 113 -18.00 9.92 -5.13
N PRO A 114 -18.88 10.09 -6.13
CA PRO A 114 -18.49 10.39 -7.51
C PRO A 114 -17.60 11.63 -7.66
N SER A 115 -17.73 12.60 -6.76
CA SER A 115 -16.88 13.82 -6.80
C SER A 115 -15.38 13.54 -6.66
N PHE A 116 -14.99 12.41 -6.07
CA PHE A 116 -13.59 11.99 -6.04
C PHE A 116 -13.11 11.54 -7.42
N PHE A 117 -13.98 10.91 -8.19
CA PHE A 117 -13.67 10.40 -9.52
C PHE A 117 -13.61 11.53 -10.56
N GLU A 118 -14.50 12.53 -10.48
CA GLU A 118 -14.49 13.69 -11.38
C GLU A 118 -13.13 14.41 -11.40
N LYS A 119 -12.49 14.47 -10.24
CA LYS A 119 -11.16 15.11 -10.08
C LYS A 119 -10.00 14.15 -10.33
N ASN A 120 -10.24 12.86 -10.26
CA ASN A 120 -9.21 11.83 -10.29
C ASN A 120 -9.63 10.64 -11.17
N PRO A 121 -9.73 10.79 -12.49
CA PRO A 121 -10.22 9.75 -13.40
C PRO A 121 -9.34 8.49 -13.39
N ALA A 122 -8.05 8.62 -13.15
CA ALA A 122 -7.16 7.47 -13.00
C ALA A 122 -7.48 6.65 -11.73
N PHE A 123 -7.97 7.30 -10.66
CA PHE A 123 -8.43 6.58 -9.48
C PHE A 123 -9.74 5.83 -9.77
N GLN A 124 -10.65 6.42 -10.53
CA GLN A 124 -11.85 5.71 -10.99
C GLN A 124 -11.48 4.44 -11.76
N ALA A 125 -10.60 4.56 -12.77
CA ALA A 125 -10.13 3.42 -13.56
C ALA A 125 -9.45 2.34 -12.69
N SER A 126 -8.68 2.74 -11.68
CA SER A 126 -8.10 1.82 -10.70
C SER A 126 -9.18 1.03 -9.96
N MET A 127 -10.21 1.71 -9.45
CA MET A 127 -11.29 1.06 -8.69
C MET A 127 -12.19 0.17 -9.55
N GLU A 128 -12.48 0.57 -10.79
CA GLU A 128 -13.27 -0.23 -11.73
C GLU A 128 -12.58 -1.56 -12.09
N ARG A 129 -11.25 -1.59 -12.15
CA ARG A 129 -10.45 -2.79 -12.43
C ARG A 129 -10.10 -3.62 -11.20
N LEU A 130 -10.34 -3.08 -10.01
CA LEU A 130 -9.95 -3.75 -8.77
C LEU A 130 -10.54 -5.16 -8.61
N PRO A 131 -11.82 -5.43 -8.97
CA PRO A 131 -12.38 -6.78 -8.88
C PRO A 131 -11.62 -7.80 -9.73
N GLU A 132 -11.22 -7.44 -10.95
CA GLU A 132 -10.44 -8.30 -11.84
C GLU A 132 -9.05 -8.58 -11.24
N THR A 133 -8.40 -7.55 -10.70
CA THR A 133 -7.11 -7.68 -10.02
C THR A 133 -7.18 -8.60 -8.81
N LEU A 134 -8.22 -8.47 -8.00
CA LEU A 134 -8.43 -9.33 -6.83
C LEU A 134 -8.70 -10.79 -7.22
N ALA A 135 -9.31 -11.03 -8.38
CA ALA A 135 -9.53 -12.37 -8.91
C ALA A 135 -8.23 -13.09 -9.32
N LEU A 136 -7.14 -12.35 -9.60
CA LEU A 136 -5.82 -12.91 -9.90
C LEU A 136 -5.06 -13.39 -8.65
N LEU A 137 -5.52 -13.02 -7.45
CA LEU A 137 -4.85 -13.34 -6.20
C LEU A 137 -5.38 -14.65 -5.63
N ALA A 138 -4.52 -15.67 -5.59
CA ALA A 138 -4.77 -16.92 -4.93
C ALA A 138 -4.85 -16.74 -3.38
N PRO A 139 -5.39 -17.70 -2.63
CA PRO A 139 -5.43 -17.62 -1.17
C PRO A 139 -4.07 -17.35 -0.52
N GLU A 140 -3.00 -17.93 -1.04
CA GLU A 140 -1.62 -17.76 -0.57
C GLU A 140 -1.12 -16.32 -0.79
N ASP A 141 -1.51 -15.71 -1.92
CA ASP A 141 -1.18 -14.31 -2.22
C ASP A 141 -1.87 -13.37 -1.24
N ARG A 142 -3.16 -13.62 -0.95
CA ARG A 142 -3.95 -12.81 -0.01
C ARG A 142 -3.42 -12.89 1.43
N GLN A 143 -2.86 -14.01 1.84
CA GLN A 143 -2.20 -14.14 3.15
C GLN A 143 -0.99 -13.21 3.30
N ARG A 144 -0.40 -12.72 2.21
CA ARG A 144 0.68 -11.74 2.21
C ARG A 144 0.20 -10.28 2.22
N ILE A 145 -1.10 -10.07 2.39
CA ILE A 145 -1.73 -8.77 2.48
C ILE A 145 -2.22 -8.54 3.90
N MET A 146 -1.98 -7.34 4.44
CA MET A 146 -2.62 -6.83 5.65
C MET A 146 -3.49 -5.64 5.28
N SER A 147 -4.76 -5.64 5.69
CA SER A 147 -5.61 -4.46 5.65
C SER A 147 -5.75 -3.89 7.06
N LEU A 148 -5.42 -2.61 7.20
CA LEU A 148 -5.45 -1.85 8.44
C LEU A 148 -6.52 -0.75 8.35
N HIS A 149 -7.40 -0.69 9.33
CA HIS A 149 -8.47 0.30 9.43
C HIS A 149 -8.63 0.81 10.88
N PRO A 150 -9.20 2.01 11.10
CA PRO A 150 -9.51 2.54 12.43
C PRO A 150 -10.74 1.88 13.06
N LEU A 151 -11.06 2.27 14.29
CA LEU A 151 -12.35 1.97 14.93
C LEU A 151 -13.51 2.70 14.25
N TYR A 152 -13.25 3.89 13.72
CA TYR A 152 -14.21 4.70 12.96
C TYR A 152 -13.47 5.44 11.84
N ASP A 153 -14.04 5.40 10.63
CA ASP A 153 -13.53 6.11 9.45
C ASP A 153 -14.71 6.87 8.80
N GLU A 154 -14.56 8.17 8.64
CA GLU A 154 -15.57 9.06 8.06
C GLU A 154 -15.56 9.04 6.52
N THR A 155 -14.51 8.47 5.92
CA THR A 155 -14.28 8.48 4.46
C THR A 155 -14.57 7.14 3.82
N VAL A 156 -14.07 6.05 4.42
CA VAL A 156 -14.22 4.68 3.92
C VAL A 156 -14.93 3.84 4.97
N ASN A 157 -16.02 3.19 4.59
CA ASN A 157 -16.71 2.31 5.53
C ASN A 157 -15.79 1.14 5.90
N ILE A 158 -15.67 0.84 7.18
CA ILE A 158 -14.79 -0.21 7.70
C ILE A 158 -15.02 -1.56 7.02
N LYS A 159 -16.29 -1.92 6.71
CA LYS A 159 -16.61 -3.16 6.00
C LYS A 159 -16.00 -3.22 4.60
N ASP A 160 -15.78 -2.07 4.00
CA ASP A 160 -15.27 -1.95 2.64
C ASP A 160 -13.73 -1.97 2.59
N THR A 161 -13.08 -1.94 3.77
CA THR A 161 -11.63 -2.19 3.89
C THR A 161 -11.30 -3.69 3.99
N TYR A 162 -12.30 -4.58 4.05
CA TYR A 162 -12.10 -6.00 4.24
C TYR A 162 -11.75 -6.68 2.92
N LEU A 163 -10.70 -7.49 2.98
CA LEU A 163 -10.29 -8.36 1.89
C LEU A 163 -10.25 -9.81 2.42
N ASP A 164 -11.10 -10.65 1.85
CA ASP A 164 -11.15 -12.06 2.24
C ASP A 164 -9.80 -12.77 2.01
N GLY A 165 -9.36 -13.53 3.00
CA GLY A 165 -8.06 -14.20 3.02
C GLY A 165 -6.87 -13.32 3.42
N ALA A 166 -7.03 -11.99 3.52
CA ALA A 166 -6.02 -11.09 4.04
C ALA A 166 -6.03 -11.02 5.57
N ARG A 167 -4.94 -10.55 6.17
CA ARG A 167 -4.89 -10.25 7.59
C ARG A 167 -5.54 -8.91 7.87
N MET A 168 -6.59 -8.92 8.68
CA MET A 168 -7.26 -7.71 9.14
C MET A 168 -6.63 -7.19 10.43
N TYR A 169 -6.43 -5.88 10.52
CA TYR A 169 -5.95 -5.22 11.74
C TYR A 169 -6.77 -3.96 12.01
N THR A 170 -7.33 -3.88 13.22
CA THR A 170 -8.02 -2.68 13.70
C THR A 170 -7.07 -1.84 14.56
N SER A 171 -6.72 -0.64 14.09
CA SER A 171 -5.98 0.34 14.87
C SER A 171 -6.89 0.99 15.91
N ILE A 172 -6.38 1.23 17.13
CA ILE A 172 -7.10 1.97 18.17
C ILE A 172 -7.00 3.47 17.85
N SER A 173 -7.62 3.85 16.76
CA SER A 173 -7.62 5.22 16.22
C SER A 173 -9.00 5.58 15.67
N PHE A 174 -9.25 6.88 15.49
CA PHE A 174 -10.50 7.42 14.96
C PHE A 174 -10.17 8.42 13.85
N GLY A 175 -10.83 8.25 12.70
CA GLY A 175 -10.68 9.14 11.55
C GLY A 175 -9.65 8.67 10.52
N HIS A 176 -9.98 8.90 9.25
CA HIS A 176 -9.24 8.42 8.08
C HIS A 176 -7.80 8.93 8.02
N ALA A 177 -7.66 10.25 7.93
CA ALA A 177 -6.34 10.89 7.80
C ALA A 177 -5.48 10.71 9.05
N PHE A 178 -6.09 10.74 10.25
CA PHE A 178 -5.39 10.54 11.50
C PHE A 178 -4.79 9.13 11.58
N THR A 179 -5.55 8.11 11.20
CA THR A 179 -5.08 6.71 11.19
C THR A 179 -3.93 6.49 10.23
N ILE A 180 -3.99 7.09 9.03
CA ILE A 180 -2.88 7.05 8.08
C ILE A 180 -1.64 7.69 8.71
N GLY A 181 -1.76 8.90 9.26
CA GLY A 181 -0.65 9.60 9.92
C GLY A 181 -0.06 8.81 11.09
N LEU A 182 -0.91 8.22 11.93
CA LEU A 182 -0.50 7.40 13.06
C LEU A 182 0.26 6.13 12.59
N THR A 183 -0.25 5.47 11.56
CA THR A 183 0.39 4.27 10.98
C THR A 183 1.75 4.58 10.36
N LEU A 184 1.94 5.76 9.79
CA LEU A 184 3.24 6.17 9.23
C LEU A 184 4.26 6.55 10.29
N THR A 185 3.85 6.84 11.52
CA THR A 185 4.69 7.39 12.59
C THR A 185 4.77 6.47 13.81
N ILE A 186 3.78 6.52 14.68
CA ILE A 186 3.79 5.85 15.99
C ILE A 186 3.49 4.35 15.84
N ASP A 187 2.45 4.00 15.08
CA ASP A 187 1.99 2.61 14.90
C ASP A 187 2.70 1.88 13.75
N PHE A 188 3.74 2.49 13.20
CA PHE A 188 4.52 1.90 12.10
C PHE A 188 5.07 0.49 12.45
N TYR A 189 5.33 0.20 13.71
CA TYR A 189 5.80 -1.11 14.16
C TYR A 189 4.84 -2.25 13.77
N ILE A 190 3.53 -1.98 13.60
CA ILE A 190 2.52 -2.99 13.25
C ILE A 190 2.70 -3.50 11.82
N PRO A 191 2.66 -2.63 10.77
CA PRO A 191 2.95 -3.05 9.41
C PRO A 191 4.37 -3.61 9.27
N MET A 192 5.34 -3.03 9.95
CA MET A 192 6.71 -3.52 9.95
C MET A 192 6.81 -4.94 10.47
N TRP A 193 6.23 -5.24 11.64
CA TRP A 193 6.22 -6.59 12.20
C TRP A 193 5.57 -7.59 11.25
N PHE A 194 4.45 -7.22 10.62
CA PHE A 194 3.79 -8.05 9.62
C PHE A 194 4.73 -8.36 8.45
N LEU A 195 5.33 -7.35 7.84
CA LEU A 195 6.20 -7.52 6.68
C LEU A 195 7.49 -8.29 7.00
N LEU A 196 8.11 -8.04 8.18
CA LEU A 196 9.31 -8.75 8.62
C LEU A 196 9.03 -10.21 8.99
N SER A 197 7.84 -10.53 9.51
CA SER A 197 7.46 -11.91 9.85
C SER A 197 7.37 -12.81 8.61
N ARG A 198 7.18 -12.24 7.41
CA ARG A 198 7.17 -12.94 6.13
C ARG A 198 8.56 -13.39 5.70
N LEU A 199 9.58 -12.56 5.95
CA LEU A 199 10.97 -12.89 5.63
C LEU A 199 11.48 -14.12 6.36
N ARG A 200 10.92 -14.44 7.55
CA ARG A 200 11.30 -15.61 8.35
C ARG A 200 10.70 -16.91 7.86
N LYS A 201 9.64 -16.85 7.04
CA LYS A 201 8.93 -18.05 6.53
C LYS A 201 9.49 -18.55 5.19
N ASN A 202 10.30 -17.73 4.53
CA ASN A 202 10.89 -18.04 3.23
C ASN A 202 12.33 -18.61 3.35
N HIS A 203 12.77 -18.90 4.57
CA HIS A 203 14.01 -19.58 4.94
C HIS A 203 13.71 -20.81 5.79
#